data_8a49528fc002f49c0edcc6cf7f165b87
#
_entry.id   8a49528fc002f49c0edcc6cf7f165b87
#
_cell.length_a   1.000
_cell.length_b   1.000
_cell.length_c   1.000
_cell.angle_alpha   90.00
_cell.angle_beta   90.00
_cell.angle_gamma   90.00
#
_symmetry.space_group_name_H-M   'P 1'
#
loop_
_entity.id
_entity.type
_entity.pdbx_description
1 polymer ?
#
loop_
_entity_poly.entity_id
_entity_poly.type
_entity_poly.pdbx_seq_one_letter_code
_entity_poly.pdbx_strand_id
1 'polypeptide(L)'
;DNLVKKIIENNNFEKLQQLFLEAGFTDKLTYKKNSLGEYNLFIQYDDKCLDFNDAASNGMKALLLIYYYLENKLNQDKRPSFVCIDNFDAFFSFELSYFIVNQLKDCNTQALLTTYNTCNFSNDLLRPDCYFLCSKNKIVDANNATDKELRRGHNLEKLYRGGVFSFDH
;
A
#
# COMPACT_ATOMS: atom_id res chain seq x y z
N ASP A 1 13.05 -16.73 -6.00
CA ASP A 1 13.99 -15.65 -5.65
C ASP A 1 13.61 -15.11 -4.27
N ASN A 2 14.53 -15.23 -3.31
CA ASN A 2 14.29 -14.82 -1.94
C ASN A 2 14.22 -13.28 -1.86
N LEU A 3 13.03 -12.72 -1.64
CA LEU A 3 12.74 -11.29 -1.51
C LEU A 3 13.61 -10.64 -0.42
N VAL A 4 13.73 -11.29 0.73
CA VAL A 4 14.55 -10.84 1.86
C VAL A 4 16.02 -10.76 1.46
N LYS A 5 16.52 -11.73 0.71
CA LYS A 5 17.89 -11.73 0.18
C LYS A 5 18.18 -10.47 -0.62
N LYS A 6 17.30 -10.10 -1.55
CA LYS A 6 17.50 -8.91 -2.39
C LYS A 6 17.48 -7.60 -1.58
N ILE A 7 16.62 -7.50 -0.58
CA ILE A 7 16.58 -6.33 0.31
C ILE A 7 17.91 -6.18 1.05
N ILE A 8 18.45 -7.29 1.58
CA ILE A 8 19.70 -7.29 2.36
C ILE A 8 20.91 -7.01 1.46
N GLU A 9 21.03 -7.70 0.34
CA GLU A 9 22.14 -7.53 -0.60
C GLU A 9 22.22 -6.13 -1.22
N ASN A 10 21.09 -5.44 -1.31
CA ASN A 10 21.02 -4.05 -1.76
C ASN A 10 21.20 -3.02 -0.61
N ASN A 11 21.56 -3.43 0.59
CA ASN A 11 21.71 -2.58 1.78
C ASN A 11 20.43 -1.78 2.14
N ASN A 12 19.26 -2.33 1.86
CA ASN A 12 17.97 -1.66 2.09
C ASN A 12 17.22 -2.15 3.36
N PHE A 13 17.90 -2.93 4.20
CA PHE A 13 17.25 -3.49 5.40
C PHE A 13 16.88 -2.42 6.44
N GLU A 14 17.74 -1.43 6.65
CA GLU A 14 17.45 -0.31 7.56
C GLU A 14 16.25 0.53 7.08
N LYS A 15 16.14 0.73 5.78
CA LYS A 15 14.99 1.42 5.18
C LYS A 15 13.70 0.62 5.34
N LEU A 16 13.78 -0.71 5.21
CA LEU A 16 12.64 -1.59 5.50
C LEU A 16 12.18 -1.42 6.95
N GLN A 17 13.12 -1.46 7.91
CA GLN A 17 12.80 -1.23 9.33
C GLN A 17 12.16 0.13 9.55
N GLN A 18 12.69 1.18 8.93
CA GLN A 18 12.15 2.53 9.01
C GLN A 18 10.72 2.61 8.46
N LEU A 19 10.47 2.01 7.30
CA LEU A 19 9.14 1.96 6.70
C LEU A 19 8.12 1.26 7.62
N PHE A 20 8.53 0.16 8.26
CA PHE A 20 7.66 -0.55 9.21
C PHE A 20 7.33 0.32 10.42
N LEU A 21 8.30 1.05 10.96
CA LEU A 21 8.07 2.00 12.05
C LEU A 21 7.11 3.12 11.64
N GLU A 22 7.30 3.72 10.47
CA GLU A 22 6.42 4.76 9.92
C GLU A 22 5.01 4.24 9.65
N ALA A 23 4.88 2.97 9.29
CA ALA A 23 3.61 2.28 9.12
C ALA A 23 2.93 1.88 10.45
N GLY A 24 3.55 2.19 11.60
CA GLY A 24 3.03 1.91 12.94
C GLY A 24 3.41 0.56 13.53
N PHE A 25 4.30 -0.20 12.87
CA PHE A 25 4.83 -1.47 13.41
C PHE A 25 6.11 -1.21 14.19
N THR A 26 6.02 -1.26 15.53
CA THR A 26 7.12 -0.89 16.44
C THR A 26 8.11 -2.03 16.71
N ASP A 27 7.77 -3.24 16.26
CA ASP A 27 8.62 -4.40 16.48
C ASP A 27 9.91 -4.32 15.67
N LYS A 28 11.00 -4.76 16.27
CA LYS A 28 12.30 -4.79 15.60
C LYS A 28 12.39 -5.97 14.65
N LEU A 29 12.70 -5.69 13.39
CA LEU A 29 13.03 -6.70 12.41
C LEU A 29 14.52 -7.11 12.54
N THR A 30 14.79 -8.37 12.35
CA THR A 30 16.15 -8.92 12.26
C THR A 30 16.21 -9.96 11.15
N TYR A 31 17.41 -10.34 10.73
CA TYR A 31 17.56 -11.41 9.73
C TYR A 31 18.72 -12.33 10.09
N LYS A 32 18.61 -13.56 9.64
CA LYS A 32 19.69 -14.57 9.80
C LYS A 32 19.90 -15.28 8.47
N LYS A 33 21.16 -15.60 8.18
CA LYS A 33 21.53 -16.42 7.05
C LYS A 33 21.58 -17.87 7.48
N ASN A 34 20.86 -18.75 6.78
CA ASN A 34 20.86 -20.17 7.06
C ASN A 34 22.09 -20.87 6.43
N SER A 35 22.26 -22.18 6.71
CA SER A 35 23.36 -22.99 6.18
C SER A 35 23.35 -23.14 4.65
N LEU A 36 22.22 -22.91 4.00
CA LEU A 36 22.04 -22.93 2.55
C LEU A 36 22.32 -21.58 1.89
N GLY A 37 22.68 -20.56 2.69
CA GLY A 37 22.97 -19.22 2.19
C GLY A 37 21.72 -18.35 1.96
N GLU A 38 20.55 -18.79 2.41
CA GLU A 38 19.30 -18.04 2.32
C GLU A 38 19.12 -17.14 3.54
N TYR A 39 18.48 -15.99 3.35
CA TYR A 39 18.16 -15.06 4.43
C TYR A 39 16.70 -15.24 4.87
N ASN A 40 16.51 -15.44 6.16
CA ASN A 40 15.21 -15.48 6.82
C ASN A 40 15.01 -14.23 7.66
N LEU A 41 13.82 -13.65 7.58
CA LEU A 41 13.42 -12.48 8.35
C LEU A 41 12.77 -12.93 9.67
N PHE A 42 13.04 -12.21 10.73
CA PHE A 42 12.52 -12.46 12.08
C PHE A 42 11.97 -11.17 12.68
N ILE A 43 11.00 -11.33 13.58
CA ILE A 43 10.50 -10.27 14.45
C ILE A 43 11.05 -10.51 15.85
N GLN A 44 11.64 -9.49 16.45
CA GLN A 44 12.17 -9.56 17.82
C GLN A 44 11.13 -9.03 18.79
N TYR A 45 10.68 -9.91 19.70
CA TYR A 45 9.83 -9.60 20.83
C TYR A 45 10.62 -9.85 22.11
N ASP A 46 10.99 -8.81 22.86
CA ASP A 46 11.85 -8.90 24.03
C ASP A 46 13.09 -9.78 23.75
N ASP A 47 13.20 -10.92 24.46
CA ASP A 47 14.32 -11.87 24.31
C ASP A 47 14.09 -12.94 23.25
N LYS A 48 12.94 -12.93 22.54
CA LYS A 48 12.56 -13.95 21.57
C LYS A 48 12.61 -13.42 20.14
N CYS A 49 13.14 -14.23 19.24
CA CYS A 49 13.05 -14.00 17.80
C CYS A 49 12.08 -15.02 17.19
N LEU A 50 11.02 -14.54 16.56
CA LEU A 50 10.04 -15.37 15.87
C LEU A 50 10.21 -15.25 14.36
N ASP A 51 10.03 -16.34 13.62
CA ASP A 51 10.08 -16.29 12.16
C ASP A 51 8.98 -15.35 11.64
N PHE A 52 9.35 -14.49 10.70
CA PHE A 52 8.43 -13.49 10.16
C PHE A 52 7.21 -14.13 9.47
N ASN A 53 7.40 -15.27 8.78
CA ASN A 53 6.30 -15.93 8.09
C ASN A 53 5.26 -16.48 9.07
N ASP A 54 5.69 -16.85 10.28
CA ASP A 54 4.81 -17.42 11.29
C ASP A 54 4.17 -16.33 12.18
N ALA A 55 4.94 -15.30 12.53
CA ALA A 55 4.54 -14.29 13.51
C ALA A 55 3.94 -13.00 12.90
N ALA A 56 4.31 -12.66 11.66
CA ALA A 56 3.83 -11.42 11.06
C ALA A 56 2.35 -11.48 10.69
N SER A 57 1.66 -10.37 10.94
CA SER A 57 0.29 -10.17 10.44
C SER A 57 0.25 -10.14 8.91
N ASN A 58 -0.94 -10.36 8.34
CA ASN A 58 -1.13 -10.24 6.89
C ASN A 58 -0.80 -8.82 6.38
N GLY A 59 -1.07 -7.80 7.18
CA GLY A 59 -0.69 -6.41 6.87
C GLY A 59 0.82 -6.22 6.78
N MET A 60 1.58 -6.79 7.71
CA MET A 60 3.05 -6.76 7.67
C MET A 60 3.61 -7.50 6.45
N LYS A 61 3.04 -8.66 6.12
CA LYS A 61 3.44 -9.44 4.92
C LYS A 61 3.15 -8.68 3.63
N ALA A 62 1.99 -8.05 3.54
CA ALA A 62 1.61 -7.22 2.39
C ALA A 62 2.50 -5.96 2.29
N LEU A 63 2.80 -5.31 3.41
CA LEU A 63 3.73 -4.16 3.46
C LEU A 63 5.13 -4.55 2.97
N LEU A 64 5.66 -5.70 3.42
CA LEU A 64 6.95 -6.21 2.96
C LEU A 64 6.97 -6.43 1.44
N LEU A 65 5.88 -6.97 0.88
CA LEU A 65 5.75 -7.20 -0.55
C LEU A 65 5.71 -5.88 -1.32
N ILE A 66 4.91 -4.92 -0.86
CA ILE A 66 4.82 -3.58 -1.46
C ILE A 66 6.19 -2.91 -1.39
N TYR A 67 6.84 -2.93 -0.23
CA TYR A 67 8.19 -2.38 -0.06
C TYR A 67 9.17 -2.96 -1.08
N TYR A 68 9.18 -4.28 -1.26
CA TYR A 68 10.05 -4.92 -2.23
C TYR A 68 9.84 -4.36 -3.65
N TYR A 69 8.59 -4.20 -4.08
CA TYR A 69 8.28 -3.62 -5.39
C TYR A 69 8.60 -2.13 -5.46
N LEU A 70 8.46 -1.39 -4.36
CA LEU A 70 8.78 0.03 -4.28
C LEU A 70 10.30 0.26 -4.25
N GLU A 71 11.05 -0.53 -3.48
CA GLU A 71 12.49 -0.38 -3.27
C GLU A 71 13.36 -0.97 -4.41
N ASN A 72 12.93 -2.01 -5.09
CA ASN A 72 13.58 -2.42 -6.35
C ASN A 72 13.55 -1.30 -7.41
N LYS A 73 12.80 -0.25 -7.13
CA LYS A 73 12.76 0.99 -7.89
C LYS A 73 13.93 1.93 -7.63
N LEU A 74 14.68 1.77 -6.56
CA LEU A 74 15.86 2.60 -6.29
C LEU A 74 17.03 2.29 -7.22
N ASN A 75 17.06 1.10 -7.82
CA ASN A 75 17.88 0.84 -9.01
C ASN A 75 17.14 1.39 -10.23
N GLN A 76 17.52 2.59 -10.67
CA GLN A 76 16.84 3.40 -11.69
C GLN A 76 16.50 2.66 -13.00
N ASP A 77 17.19 1.58 -13.33
CA ASP A 77 17.03 0.83 -14.58
C ASP A 77 15.90 -0.23 -14.58
N LYS A 78 15.23 -0.50 -13.46
CA LYS A 78 14.22 -1.58 -13.34
C LYS A 78 12.90 -1.14 -12.70
N ARG A 79 12.59 0.15 -12.71
CA ARG A 79 11.31 0.64 -12.16
C ARG A 79 10.15 0.25 -13.06
N PRO A 80 9.08 -0.36 -12.52
CA PRO A 80 7.87 -0.46 -13.30
C PRO A 80 7.32 0.95 -13.53
N SER A 81 6.98 1.26 -14.78
CA SER A 81 6.30 2.52 -15.12
C SER A 81 4.85 2.54 -14.64
N PHE A 82 4.27 1.36 -14.45
CA PHE A 82 2.89 1.16 -14.03
C PHE A 82 2.79 -0.02 -13.05
N VAL A 83 1.94 0.13 -12.04
CA VAL A 83 1.61 -0.91 -11.05
C VAL A 83 0.10 -0.97 -10.90
N CYS A 84 -0.48 -2.18 -10.94
CA CYS A 84 -1.88 -2.42 -10.62
C CYS A 84 -1.96 -3.33 -9.38
N ILE A 85 -2.68 -2.89 -8.35
CA ILE A 85 -2.90 -3.69 -7.13
C ILE A 85 -4.40 -3.79 -6.92
N ASP A 86 -4.92 -4.99 -7.15
CA ASP A 86 -6.33 -5.29 -6.93
C ASP A 86 -6.59 -5.52 -5.44
N ASN A 87 -7.66 -4.89 -4.92
CA ASN A 87 -8.07 -4.95 -3.53
C ASN A 87 -6.90 -4.65 -2.55
N PHE A 88 -6.19 -3.55 -2.81
CA PHE A 88 -4.89 -3.24 -2.23
C PHE A 88 -4.88 -3.19 -0.70
N ASP A 89 -6.00 -2.83 -0.12
CA ASP A 89 -6.18 -2.62 1.31
C ASP A 89 -6.88 -3.78 2.05
N ALA A 90 -7.01 -4.94 1.40
CA ALA A 90 -7.69 -6.11 1.97
C ALA A 90 -7.15 -6.56 3.34
N PHE A 91 -5.89 -6.26 3.63
CA PHE A 91 -5.20 -6.62 4.86
C PHE A 91 -4.75 -5.42 5.70
N PHE A 92 -5.17 -4.21 5.34
CA PHE A 92 -4.70 -2.99 5.97
C PHE A 92 -5.75 -2.37 6.88
N SER A 93 -5.29 -1.78 7.98
CA SER A 93 -6.09 -0.80 8.72
C SER A 93 -6.29 0.46 7.87
N PHE A 94 -7.21 1.30 8.29
CA PHE A 94 -7.46 2.59 7.63
C PHE A 94 -6.17 3.42 7.54
N GLU A 95 -5.43 3.54 8.63
CA GLU A 95 -4.18 4.30 8.72
C GLU A 95 -3.11 3.72 7.79
N LEU A 96 -2.99 2.39 7.75
CA LEU A 96 -2.02 1.71 6.90
C LEU A 96 -2.36 1.87 5.41
N SER A 97 -3.65 1.81 5.04
CA SER A 97 -4.06 2.04 3.65
C SER A 97 -3.72 3.47 3.20
N TYR A 98 -3.96 4.47 4.04
CA TYR A 98 -3.58 5.87 3.80
C TYR A 98 -2.05 6.02 3.66
N PHE A 99 -1.31 5.40 4.55
CA PHE A 99 0.15 5.41 4.50
C PHE A 99 0.66 4.85 3.16
N ILE A 100 0.15 3.71 2.73
CA ILE A 100 0.56 3.07 1.46
C ILE A 100 0.25 3.94 0.24
N VAL A 101 -0.93 4.55 0.18
CA VAL A 101 -1.28 5.45 -0.93
C VAL A 101 -0.35 6.65 -0.96
N ASN A 102 -0.01 7.24 0.20
CA ASN A 102 0.95 8.35 0.27
C ASN A 102 2.35 7.93 -0.19
N GLN A 103 2.84 6.75 0.21
CA GLN A 103 4.11 6.22 -0.28
C GLN A 103 4.11 6.03 -1.81
N LEU A 104 2.98 5.59 -2.38
CA LEU A 104 2.83 5.43 -3.83
C LEU A 104 2.78 6.77 -4.58
N LYS A 105 2.24 7.84 -3.99
CA LYS A 105 2.23 9.19 -4.58
C LYS A 105 3.65 9.74 -4.78
N ASP A 106 4.54 9.45 -3.84
CA ASP A 106 5.93 9.90 -3.87
C ASP A 106 6.80 9.04 -4.82
N CYS A 107 6.22 7.95 -5.35
CA CYS A 107 6.88 7.10 -6.31
C CYS A 107 6.69 7.64 -7.75
N ASN A 108 7.77 7.64 -8.52
CA ASN A 108 7.73 8.00 -9.94
C ASN A 108 7.16 6.85 -10.81
N THR A 109 6.01 6.30 -10.37
CA THR A 109 5.34 5.14 -10.97
C THR A 109 3.85 5.42 -10.97
N GLN A 110 3.18 5.22 -12.09
CA GLN A 110 1.72 5.26 -12.14
C GLN A 110 1.17 4.05 -11.39
N ALA A 111 0.24 4.28 -10.44
CA ALA A 111 -0.41 3.21 -9.69
C ALA A 111 -1.92 3.22 -9.97
N LEU A 112 -2.48 2.03 -10.21
CA LEU A 112 -3.91 1.76 -10.22
C LEU A 112 -4.22 0.85 -9.03
N LEU A 113 -5.08 1.34 -8.12
CA LEU A 113 -5.47 0.63 -6.92
C LEU A 113 -6.96 0.39 -6.96
N THR A 114 -7.42 -0.83 -6.70
CA THR A 114 -8.83 -1.11 -6.47
C THR A 114 -9.10 -1.34 -4.99
N THR A 115 -10.27 -0.94 -4.52
CA THR A 115 -10.69 -1.12 -3.13
C THR A 115 -12.22 -1.13 -3.03
N TYR A 116 -12.74 -1.87 -2.05
CA TYR A 116 -14.13 -1.79 -1.60
C TYR A 116 -14.29 -0.88 -0.37
N ASN A 117 -13.19 -0.40 0.19
CA ASN A 117 -13.21 0.43 1.38
C ASN A 117 -13.44 1.90 1.02
N THR A 118 -14.66 2.37 1.22
CA THR A 118 -15.07 3.74 0.91
C THR A 118 -14.34 4.80 1.75
N CYS A 119 -13.72 4.43 2.87
CA CYS A 119 -12.89 5.35 3.66
C CYS A 119 -11.71 5.90 2.86
N ASN A 120 -11.21 5.15 1.86
CA ASN A 120 -10.15 5.62 0.98
C ASN A 120 -10.63 6.67 -0.04
N PHE A 121 -11.93 6.91 -0.15
CA PHE A 121 -12.51 7.95 -1.01
C PHE A 121 -12.51 9.29 -0.28
N SER A 122 -11.36 9.95 -0.25
CA SER A 122 -11.11 11.15 0.54
C SER A 122 -10.27 12.19 -0.20
N ASN A 123 -10.68 13.46 -0.11
CA ASN A 123 -9.93 14.60 -0.61
C ASN A 123 -8.59 14.84 0.12
N ASP A 124 -8.44 14.27 1.32
CA ASP A 124 -7.17 14.34 2.07
C ASP A 124 -6.15 13.36 1.49
N LEU A 125 -6.62 12.30 0.84
CA LEU A 125 -5.77 11.28 0.26
C LEU A 125 -5.42 11.58 -1.21
N LEU A 126 -6.42 11.74 -2.07
CA LEU A 126 -6.25 12.03 -3.49
C LEU A 126 -7.27 13.08 -3.95
N ARG A 127 -6.98 13.74 -5.07
CA ARG A 127 -7.96 14.65 -5.71
C ARG A 127 -9.12 13.86 -6.32
N PRO A 128 -10.31 14.46 -6.46
CA PRO A 128 -11.48 13.78 -7.03
C PRO A 128 -11.26 13.19 -8.42
N ASP A 129 -10.43 13.81 -9.26
CA ASP A 129 -10.08 13.35 -10.60
C ASP A 129 -9.18 12.09 -10.62
N CYS A 130 -8.67 11.69 -9.46
CA CYS A 130 -7.91 10.45 -9.29
C CYS A 130 -8.78 9.26 -8.86
N TYR A 131 -10.08 9.47 -8.62
CA TYR A 131 -11.00 8.42 -8.20
C TYR A 131 -11.93 8.01 -9.33
N PHE A 132 -12.09 6.70 -9.48
CA PHE A 132 -13.01 6.10 -10.44
C PHE A 132 -14.02 5.22 -9.72
N LEU A 133 -15.30 5.40 -10.06
CA LEU A 133 -16.39 4.57 -9.58
C LEU A 133 -16.65 3.49 -10.63
N CYS A 134 -16.59 2.23 -10.20
CA CYS A 134 -16.71 1.07 -11.08
C CYS A 134 -18.01 0.34 -10.81
N SER A 135 -18.79 0.08 -11.84
CA SER A 135 -19.92 -0.84 -11.84
C SER A 135 -19.70 -1.96 -12.84
N LYS A 136 -20.66 -2.89 -12.96
CA LYS A 136 -20.57 -4.00 -13.91
C LYS A 136 -20.31 -3.55 -15.35
N ASN A 137 -20.89 -2.41 -15.75
CA ASN A 137 -20.93 -1.98 -17.16
C ASN A 137 -20.23 -0.63 -17.40
N LYS A 138 -19.76 0.04 -16.35
CA LYS A 138 -19.30 1.42 -16.46
C LYS A 138 -18.18 1.74 -15.47
N ILE A 139 -17.21 2.53 -15.93
CA ILE A 139 -16.19 3.17 -15.10
C ILE A 139 -16.30 4.66 -15.34
N VAL A 140 -16.46 5.43 -14.27
CA VAL A 140 -16.65 6.89 -14.32
C VAL A 140 -15.74 7.54 -13.29
N ASP A 141 -15.02 8.59 -13.65
CA ASP A 141 -14.32 9.39 -12.65
C ASP A 141 -15.30 10.14 -11.75
N ALA A 142 -14.86 10.45 -10.53
CA ALA A 142 -15.75 11.02 -9.52
C ALA A 142 -16.34 12.38 -9.94
N ASN A 143 -15.63 13.20 -10.71
CA ASN A 143 -16.15 14.50 -11.14
C ASN A 143 -17.28 14.34 -12.17
N ASN A 144 -17.20 13.34 -13.03
CA ASN A 144 -18.25 13.07 -14.03
C ASN A 144 -19.38 12.15 -13.51
N ALA A 145 -19.21 11.59 -12.32
CA ALA A 145 -20.23 10.79 -11.67
C ALA A 145 -21.28 11.61 -10.89
N THR A 146 -21.18 12.94 -10.87
CA THR A 146 -22.12 13.84 -10.17
C THR A 146 -22.18 15.20 -10.85
N ASP A 147 -23.36 15.82 -10.84
CA ASP A 147 -23.52 17.21 -11.28
C ASP A 147 -23.01 18.23 -10.25
N LYS A 148 -22.66 17.77 -9.05
CA LYS A 148 -22.15 18.60 -7.97
C LYS A 148 -20.68 18.91 -8.19
N GLU A 149 -20.30 20.19 -8.16
CA GLU A 149 -18.90 20.60 -8.13
C GLU A 149 -18.20 20.04 -6.88
N LEU A 150 -17.24 19.15 -7.07
CA LEU A 150 -16.48 18.57 -5.97
C LEU A 150 -15.35 19.52 -5.55
N ARG A 151 -15.40 19.97 -4.29
CA ARG A 151 -14.41 20.88 -3.70
C ARG A 151 -13.60 20.16 -2.63
N ARG A 152 -12.38 20.64 -2.37
CA ARG A 152 -11.47 20.05 -1.38
C ARG A 152 -12.08 19.87 0.01
N GLY A 153 -13.01 20.75 0.42
CA GLY A 153 -13.70 20.65 1.71
C GLY A 153 -14.83 19.63 1.77
N HIS A 154 -15.18 18.97 0.66
CA HIS A 154 -16.21 17.95 0.67
C HIS A 154 -15.69 16.63 1.19
N ASN A 155 -16.47 15.98 2.05
CA ASN A 155 -16.22 14.59 2.44
C ASN A 155 -16.78 13.66 1.34
N LEU A 156 -15.90 13.14 0.49
CA LEU A 156 -16.27 12.32 -0.67
C LEU A 156 -16.96 11.02 -0.24
N GLU A 157 -16.48 10.36 0.81
CA GLU A 157 -17.11 9.16 1.35
C GLU A 157 -18.55 9.41 1.76
N LYS A 158 -18.81 10.51 2.49
CA LYS A 158 -20.16 10.87 2.93
C LYS A 158 -21.07 11.17 1.74
N LEU A 159 -20.54 11.83 0.70
CA LEU A 159 -21.30 12.08 -0.53
C LEU A 159 -21.60 10.77 -1.25
N TYR A 160 -20.66 9.86 -1.32
CA TYR A 160 -20.86 8.54 -1.92
C TYR A 160 -21.93 7.73 -1.19
N ARG A 161 -21.84 7.62 0.13
CA ARG A 161 -22.84 6.93 0.97
C ARG A 161 -24.21 7.60 0.92
N GLY A 162 -24.25 8.91 0.66
CA GLY A 162 -25.47 9.69 0.50
C GLY A 162 -26.10 9.58 -0.91
N GLY A 163 -25.52 8.77 -1.82
CA GLY A 163 -26.06 8.56 -3.16
C GLY A 163 -25.93 9.76 -4.10
N VAL A 164 -24.95 10.64 -3.88
CA VAL A 164 -24.72 11.83 -4.71
C VAL A 164 -24.11 11.47 -6.07
N PHE A 165 -23.43 10.34 -6.16
CA PHE A 165 -22.78 9.89 -7.39
C PHE A 165 -23.71 8.99 -8.19
N SER A 166 -23.92 9.31 -9.47
CA SER A 166 -24.75 8.55 -10.41
C SER A 166 -23.84 7.64 -11.25
N PHE A 167 -23.79 6.38 -10.91
CA PHE A 167 -23.22 5.32 -11.74
C PHE A 167 -24.15 4.11 -11.66
N ASP A 168 -24.41 3.46 -12.78
CA ASP A 168 -25.37 2.36 -12.85
C ASP A 168 -24.89 1.20 -11.98
N HIS A 169 -25.74 0.74 -11.09
CA HIS A 169 -25.52 -0.44 -10.25
C HIS A 169 -25.68 -1.72 -11.04
#